data_5ebf4302af2313cdd47b82dce18e6adf
#
_entry.id   5ebf4302af2313cdd47b82dce18e6adf
#
_cell.length_a   1.000
_cell.length_b   1.000
_cell.length_c   1.000
_cell.angle_alpha   90.00
_cell.angle_beta   90.00
_cell.angle_gamma   90.00
#
_symmetry.space_group_name_H-M   'P 1'
#
loop_
_entity.id
_entity.type
_entity.pdbx_description
1 polymer ?
#
loop_
_entity_poly.entity_id
_entity_poly.type
_entity_poly.pdbx_seq_one_letter_code
_entity_poly.pdbx_strand_id
1 'polypeptide(L)'
;HRDLHSFPTRRSSDLVPLVQPPVIKLLTTKKERLIRMPYHQRKISKRTKILFPIIITMITGIVSPRSVALIGFLMFGNLIRECGVLNSLSETAQKVLSNLVTLFLGITIATKMQAEYFLTLNTLLIIGLGLVAFIFDTAGGVLVAKIINLFLPKEKKLNPMIGAAGISAFPMSARVVHKMGLKEDPENFLLMHSVGVNVSGQIASVIAGGLLLNMLG
;
A
#
# COMPACT_ATOMS: atom_id res chain seq x y z
N HIS A 1 -21.72 4.46 -16.74
CA HIS A 1 -20.49 4.08 -17.43
C HIS A 1 -19.68 5.35 -17.72
N ARG A 2 -18.95 5.88 -16.76
CA ARG A 2 -17.92 6.88 -16.99
C ARG A 2 -16.58 6.16 -16.97
N ASP A 3 -15.90 6.24 -18.08
CA ASP A 3 -14.65 5.62 -18.39
C ASP A 3 -13.58 5.81 -17.30
N LEU A 4 -13.36 4.76 -16.53
CA LEU A 4 -12.18 4.59 -15.68
C LEU A 4 -10.88 4.37 -16.51
N HIS A 5 -10.96 4.67 -17.83
CA HIS A 5 -9.89 4.43 -18.78
C HIS A 5 -8.95 5.61 -19.04
N SER A 6 -9.14 6.76 -18.38
CA SER A 6 -8.38 7.98 -18.69
C SER A 6 -7.25 8.34 -17.73
N PHE A 7 -6.80 7.43 -16.88
CA PHE A 7 -5.46 7.63 -16.29
C PHE A 7 -4.43 7.05 -17.24
N PRO A 8 -3.42 7.81 -17.65
CA PRO A 8 -2.38 7.32 -18.54
C PRO A 8 -1.55 6.23 -17.82
N THR A 9 -2.00 4.99 -17.94
CA THR A 9 -1.31 3.78 -17.46
C THR A 9 -0.14 3.39 -18.36
N ARG A 10 0.42 4.32 -19.11
CA ARG A 10 1.60 4.14 -19.95
C ARG A 10 2.81 4.83 -19.33
N ARG A 11 3.18 4.48 -18.11
CA ARG A 11 4.58 4.60 -17.72
C ARG A 11 5.12 3.21 -17.49
N SER A 12 5.87 2.75 -18.46
CA SER A 12 6.75 1.56 -18.42
C SER A 12 7.83 1.65 -17.31
N SER A 13 7.75 2.65 -16.46
CA SER A 13 8.70 2.96 -15.39
C SER A 13 8.22 2.57 -13.98
N ASP A 14 7.03 2.01 -13.85
CA ASP A 14 6.55 1.57 -12.54
C ASP A 14 7.15 0.21 -12.21
N LEU A 15 8.09 0.16 -11.28
CA LEU A 15 8.73 -1.08 -10.80
C LEU A 15 7.72 -2.10 -10.27
N VAL A 16 6.61 -1.64 -9.69
CA VAL A 16 5.58 -2.49 -9.09
C VAL A 16 4.99 -3.49 -10.09
N PRO A 17 4.46 -3.08 -11.27
CA PRO A 17 3.94 -4.01 -12.25
C PRO A 17 4.98 -4.91 -12.90
N LEU A 18 6.27 -4.53 -12.88
CA LEU A 18 7.36 -5.32 -13.45
C LEU A 18 7.88 -6.36 -12.47
N VAL A 19 8.08 -5.99 -11.21
CA VAL A 19 8.75 -6.81 -10.21
C VAL A 19 7.78 -7.72 -9.45
N GLN A 20 6.61 -7.23 -9.08
CA GLN A 20 5.66 -8.01 -8.29
C GLN A 20 5.16 -9.30 -8.97
N PRO A 21 4.72 -9.29 -10.23
CA PRO A 21 4.15 -10.49 -10.85
C PRO A 21 5.12 -11.68 -10.91
N PRO A 22 6.39 -11.54 -11.29
CA PRO A 22 7.34 -12.67 -11.26
C PRO A 22 7.60 -13.17 -9.83
N VAL A 23 7.75 -12.28 -8.85
CA VAL A 23 7.98 -12.67 -7.45
C VAL A 23 6.76 -13.44 -6.90
N ILE A 24 5.56 -12.94 -7.14
CA ILE A 24 4.32 -13.62 -6.72
C ILE A 24 4.21 -15.00 -7.37
N LYS A 25 4.47 -15.10 -8.69
CA LYS A 25 4.38 -16.39 -9.41
C LYS A 25 5.39 -17.41 -8.93
N LEU A 26 6.61 -16.96 -8.59
CA LEU A 26 7.66 -17.81 -8.05
C LEU A 26 7.26 -18.40 -6.68
N LEU A 27 6.61 -17.60 -5.85
CA LEU A 27 6.25 -17.97 -4.49
C LEU A 27 4.88 -18.62 -4.34
N THR A 28 4.02 -18.58 -5.37
CA THR A 28 2.66 -19.12 -5.30
C THR A 28 2.41 -20.19 -6.33
N THR A 29 1.72 -21.24 -5.94
CA THR A 29 1.25 -22.27 -6.87
C THR A 29 -0.02 -21.83 -7.61
N LYS A 30 -0.31 -22.43 -8.76
CA LYS A 30 -1.55 -22.13 -9.51
C LYS A 30 -2.81 -22.39 -8.67
N LYS A 31 -2.80 -23.43 -7.84
CA LYS A 31 -3.92 -23.75 -6.93
C LYS A 31 -4.17 -22.64 -5.91
N GLU A 32 -3.10 -22.06 -5.36
CA GLU A 32 -3.21 -20.96 -4.40
C GLU A 32 -3.72 -19.68 -5.04
N ARG A 33 -3.31 -19.40 -6.29
CA ARG A 33 -3.76 -18.21 -7.04
C ARG A 33 -5.24 -18.27 -7.45
N LEU A 34 -5.79 -19.46 -7.56
CA LEU A 34 -7.21 -19.69 -7.88
C LEU A 34 -8.14 -19.62 -6.65
N ILE A 35 -7.61 -19.38 -5.45
CA ILE A 35 -8.44 -19.23 -4.25
C ILE A 35 -9.29 -17.96 -4.41
N ARG A 36 -10.61 -18.13 -4.52
CA ARG A 36 -11.60 -17.05 -4.53
C ARG A 36 -11.90 -16.59 -3.11
N MET A 37 -11.93 -15.29 -2.91
CA MET A 37 -12.25 -14.69 -1.62
C MET A 37 -13.55 -13.90 -1.73
N PRO A 38 -14.66 -14.39 -1.17
CA PRO A 38 -15.92 -13.66 -1.20
C PRO A 38 -15.78 -12.38 -0.37
N TYR A 39 -16.12 -11.25 -0.98
CA TYR A 39 -16.11 -9.96 -0.29
C TYR A 39 -17.48 -9.69 0.31
N HIS A 40 -17.58 -9.80 1.62
CA HIS A 40 -18.77 -9.42 2.37
C HIS A 40 -18.57 -8.03 2.96
N GLN A 41 -19.28 -7.05 2.41
CA GLN A 41 -19.24 -5.68 2.92
C GLN A 41 -19.89 -5.63 4.31
N ARG A 42 -19.08 -5.57 5.35
CA ARG A 42 -19.59 -5.37 6.72
C ARG A 42 -19.94 -3.89 6.90
N LYS A 43 -21.16 -3.63 7.38
CA LYS A 43 -21.57 -2.29 7.79
C LYS A 43 -20.82 -1.91 9.07
N ILE A 44 -19.85 -1.05 8.96
CA ILE A 44 -19.09 -0.51 10.11
C ILE A 44 -19.83 0.70 10.65
N SER A 45 -20.00 0.79 11.97
CA SER A 45 -20.69 1.92 12.60
C SER A 45 -19.94 3.22 12.40
N LYS A 46 -20.64 4.35 12.32
CA LYS A 46 -20.03 5.68 12.20
C LYS A 46 -19.09 5.98 13.38
N ARG A 47 -19.45 5.54 14.58
CA ARG A 47 -18.59 5.71 15.78
C ARG A 47 -17.26 5.00 15.63
N THR A 48 -17.25 3.76 15.15
CA THR A 48 -16.02 2.99 14.90
C THR A 48 -15.11 3.68 13.88
N LYS A 49 -15.68 4.23 12.80
CA LYS A 49 -14.94 4.95 11.76
C LYS A 49 -14.29 6.24 12.28
N ILE A 50 -14.92 6.94 13.21
CA ILE A 50 -14.39 8.16 13.83
C ILE A 50 -13.35 7.82 14.93
N LEU A 51 -13.59 6.80 15.74
CA LEU A 51 -12.68 6.41 16.81
C LEU A 51 -11.41 5.74 16.30
N PHE A 52 -11.47 5.01 15.18
CA PHE A 52 -10.33 4.31 14.61
C PHE A 52 -9.11 5.21 14.38
N PRO A 53 -9.19 6.35 13.66
CA PRO A 53 -8.04 7.22 13.45
C PRO A 53 -7.49 7.82 14.75
N ILE A 54 -8.33 8.11 15.72
CA ILE A 54 -7.92 8.64 17.02
C ILE A 54 -7.10 7.58 17.77
N ILE A 55 -7.64 6.37 17.89
CA ILE A 55 -6.99 5.27 18.60
C ILE A 55 -5.65 4.91 17.96
N ILE A 56 -5.60 4.80 16.63
CA ILE A 56 -4.35 4.49 15.92
C ILE A 56 -3.31 5.57 16.12
N THR A 57 -3.68 6.85 16.09
CA THR A 57 -2.74 7.95 16.34
C THR A 57 -2.20 7.90 17.78
N MET A 58 -3.05 7.62 18.77
CA MET A 58 -2.64 7.48 20.17
C MET A 58 -1.68 6.30 20.37
N ILE A 59 -2.01 5.13 19.82
CA ILE A 59 -1.14 3.94 19.90
C ILE A 59 0.22 4.24 19.24
N THR A 60 0.21 4.86 18.05
CA THR A 60 1.44 5.23 17.35
C THR A 60 2.28 6.20 18.19
N GLY A 61 1.63 7.15 18.88
CA GLY A 61 2.31 8.10 19.77
C GLY A 61 3.06 7.45 20.92
N ILE A 62 2.48 6.39 21.45
CA ILE A 62 3.09 5.61 22.56
C ILE A 62 4.22 4.71 22.03
N VAL A 63 3.99 4.02 20.91
CA VAL A 63 4.91 3.00 20.37
C VAL A 63 6.06 3.63 19.60
N SER A 64 5.78 4.64 18.78
CA SER A 64 6.76 5.28 17.89
C SER A 64 6.51 6.78 17.77
N PRO A 65 6.99 7.60 18.72
CA PRO A 65 6.78 9.06 18.72
C PRO A 65 7.24 9.74 17.43
N ARG A 66 8.32 9.27 16.79
CA ARG A 66 8.83 9.82 15.52
C ARG A 66 7.88 9.60 14.33
N SER A 67 7.03 8.58 14.39
CA SER A 67 6.04 8.27 13.36
C SER A 67 4.70 9.01 13.53
N VAL A 68 4.48 9.65 14.67
CA VAL A 68 3.20 10.29 15.01
C VAL A 68 2.79 11.33 13.99
N ALA A 69 3.71 12.13 13.50
CA ALA A 69 3.39 13.18 12.52
C ALA A 69 2.81 12.57 11.24
N LEU A 70 3.47 11.55 10.67
CA LEU A 70 3.02 10.91 9.42
C LEU A 70 1.70 10.16 9.59
N ILE A 71 1.60 9.33 10.64
CA ILE A 71 0.37 8.58 10.93
C ILE A 71 -0.75 9.54 11.35
N GLY A 72 -0.45 10.56 12.15
CA GLY A 72 -1.41 11.58 12.58
C GLY A 72 -2.02 12.32 11.40
N PHE A 73 -1.24 12.77 10.43
CA PHE A 73 -1.78 13.42 9.21
C PHE A 73 -2.61 12.46 8.37
N LEU A 74 -2.19 11.20 8.22
CA LEU A 74 -2.98 10.19 7.51
C LEU A 74 -4.33 9.95 8.22
N MET A 75 -4.30 9.78 9.53
CA MET A 75 -5.48 9.54 10.35
C MET A 75 -6.38 10.77 10.45
N PHE A 76 -5.80 11.97 10.49
CA PHE A 76 -6.53 13.24 10.43
C PHE A 76 -7.32 13.38 9.12
N GLY A 77 -6.69 13.08 7.98
CA GLY A 77 -7.36 13.05 6.69
C GLY A 77 -8.55 12.07 6.67
N ASN A 78 -8.35 10.88 7.26
CA ASN A 78 -9.43 9.90 7.40
C ASN A 78 -10.56 10.40 8.33
N LEU A 79 -10.20 11.04 9.45
CA LEU A 79 -11.15 11.62 10.39
C LEU A 79 -12.04 12.70 9.74
N ILE A 80 -11.44 13.65 9.02
CA ILE A 80 -12.16 14.71 8.28
C ILE A 80 -13.17 14.09 7.32
N ARG A 81 -12.76 13.04 6.61
CA ARG A 81 -13.62 12.34 5.65
C ARG A 81 -14.80 11.63 6.33
N GLU A 82 -14.56 10.90 7.41
CA GLU A 82 -15.57 10.05 8.06
C GLU A 82 -16.49 10.82 9.02
N CYS A 83 -16.09 12.01 9.51
CA CYS A 83 -16.95 12.83 10.37
C CYS A 83 -18.19 13.37 9.63
N GLY A 84 -18.06 13.60 8.31
CA GLY A 84 -19.16 14.01 7.43
C GLY A 84 -19.61 15.48 7.61
N VAL A 85 -18.93 16.27 8.45
CA VAL A 85 -19.22 17.69 8.69
C VAL A 85 -18.28 18.59 7.86
N LEU A 86 -17.11 18.08 7.51
CA LEU A 86 -16.05 18.82 6.82
C LEU A 86 -15.85 18.34 5.37
N ASN A 87 -16.93 18.05 4.65
CA ASN A 87 -16.88 17.49 3.30
C ASN A 87 -16.10 18.37 2.32
N SER A 88 -16.32 19.69 2.34
CA SER A 88 -15.61 20.63 1.48
C SER A 88 -14.10 20.63 1.76
N LEU A 89 -13.70 20.59 3.03
CA LEU A 89 -12.28 20.51 3.42
C LEU A 89 -11.67 19.18 2.99
N SER A 90 -12.40 18.08 3.15
CA SER A 90 -11.98 16.75 2.70
C SER A 90 -11.79 16.70 1.17
N GLU A 91 -12.69 17.31 0.39
CA GLU A 91 -12.54 17.39 -1.07
C GLU A 91 -11.36 18.25 -1.50
N THR A 92 -11.16 19.40 -0.84
CA THR A 92 -10.01 20.27 -1.10
C THR A 92 -8.70 19.56 -0.81
N ALA A 93 -8.61 18.84 0.33
CA ALA A 93 -7.43 18.08 0.68
C ALA A 93 -7.14 16.95 -0.32
N GLN A 94 -8.16 16.23 -0.76
CA GLN A 94 -8.00 15.09 -1.68
C GLN A 94 -7.70 15.52 -3.12
N LYS A 95 -8.17 16.68 -3.56
CA LYS A 95 -8.02 17.13 -4.95
C LYS A 95 -6.97 18.24 -5.07
N VAL A 96 -7.20 19.37 -4.44
CA VAL A 96 -6.37 20.56 -4.63
C VAL A 96 -5.02 20.43 -3.92
N LEU A 97 -5.06 20.15 -2.61
CA LEU A 97 -3.84 20.03 -1.81
C LEU A 97 -2.97 18.87 -2.29
N SER A 98 -3.57 17.72 -2.59
CA SER A 98 -2.84 16.55 -3.12
C SER A 98 -2.14 16.88 -4.43
N ASN A 99 -2.79 17.60 -5.36
CA ASN A 99 -2.17 18.00 -6.63
C ASN A 99 -1.04 19.01 -6.42
N LEU A 100 -1.23 19.99 -5.53
CA LEU A 100 -0.20 20.99 -5.18
C LEU A 100 1.04 20.32 -4.57
N VAL A 101 0.84 19.45 -3.59
CA VAL A 101 1.94 18.69 -2.96
C VAL A 101 2.66 17.82 -3.98
N THR A 102 1.92 17.15 -4.87
CA THR A 102 2.51 16.34 -5.95
C THR A 102 3.34 17.18 -6.90
N LEU A 103 2.86 18.38 -7.25
CA LEU A 103 3.60 19.32 -8.11
C LEU A 103 4.92 19.75 -7.45
N PHE A 104 4.86 20.21 -6.20
CA PHE A 104 6.05 20.64 -5.46
C PHE A 104 7.04 19.50 -5.22
N LEU A 105 6.53 18.30 -4.92
CA LEU A 105 7.37 17.11 -4.79
C LEU A 105 8.07 16.80 -6.12
N GLY A 106 7.34 16.85 -7.23
CA GLY A 106 7.92 16.64 -8.57
C GLY A 106 9.02 17.65 -8.91
N ILE A 107 8.80 18.93 -8.63
CA ILE A 107 9.81 19.99 -8.83
C ILE A 107 11.04 19.73 -7.94
N THR A 108 10.82 19.42 -6.66
CA THR A 108 11.91 19.16 -5.70
C THR A 108 12.73 17.93 -6.10
N ILE A 109 12.10 16.88 -6.60
CA ILE A 109 12.79 15.68 -7.10
C ILE A 109 13.56 16.03 -8.37
N ALA A 110 12.94 16.76 -9.30
CA ALA A 110 13.58 17.14 -10.57
C ALA A 110 14.88 17.92 -10.36
N THR A 111 14.94 18.82 -9.37
CA THR A 111 16.16 19.58 -9.04
C THR A 111 17.30 18.69 -8.53
N LYS A 112 16.99 17.51 -8.00
CA LYS A 112 17.99 16.54 -7.52
C LYS A 112 18.36 15.47 -8.55
N MET A 113 17.67 15.41 -9.68
CA MET A 113 17.93 14.47 -10.78
C MET A 113 18.99 14.97 -11.77
N GLN A 114 19.95 15.79 -11.34
CA GLN A 114 21.11 16.15 -12.14
C GLN A 114 22.06 14.96 -12.23
N ALA A 115 22.67 14.74 -13.40
CA ALA A 115 23.53 13.58 -13.65
C ALA A 115 24.68 13.46 -12.65
N GLU A 116 25.24 14.59 -12.21
CA GLU A 116 26.34 14.67 -11.24
C GLU A 116 25.96 14.07 -9.86
N TYR A 117 24.70 14.21 -9.45
CA TYR A 117 24.22 13.69 -8.16
C TYR A 117 23.56 12.33 -8.29
N PHE A 118 22.92 12.05 -9.44
CA PHE A 118 22.15 10.85 -9.65
C PHE A 118 22.99 9.65 -10.08
N LEU A 119 24.03 9.88 -10.90
CA LEU A 119 24.91 8.82 -11.44
C LEU A 119 26.13 8.55 -10.54
N THR A 120 26.04 8.82 -9.25
CA THR A 120 27.08 8.43 -8.30
C THR A 120 26.95 6.96 -7.92
N LEU A 121 28.07 6.30 -7.64
CA LEU A 121 28.10 4.91 -7.20
C LEU A 121 27.19 4.68 -5.98
N ASN A 122 27.22 5.60 -5.02
CA ASN A 122 26.38 5.52 -3.82
C ASN A 122 24.87 5.56 -4.15
N THR A 123 24.44 6.43 -5.06
CA THR A 123 23.05 6.52 -5.48
C THR A 123 22.62 5.23 -6.21
N LEU A 124 23.48 4.69 -7.08
CA LEU A 124 23.18 3.43 -7.78
C LEU A 124 23.09 2.24 -6.81
N LEU A 125 23.95 2.19 -5.80
CA LEU A 125 23.89 1.18 -4.75
C LEU A 125 22.60 1.29 -3.92
N ILE A 126 22.18 2.52 -3.57
CA ILE A 126 20.92 2.76 -2.84
C ILE A 126 19.71 2.31 -3.69
N ILE A 127 19.70 2.63 -4.99
CA ILE A 127 18.63 2.19 -5.91
C ILE A 127 18.62 0.67 -6.02
N GLY A 128 19.77 0.03 -6.16
CA GLY A 128 19.91 -1.41 -6.21
C GLY A 128 19.42 -2.07 -4.92
N LEU A 129 19.81 -1.53 -3.76
CA LEU A 129 19.35 -1.99 -2.47
C LEU A 129 17.84 -1.82 -2.29
N GLY A 130 17.28 -0.69 -2.75
CA GLY A 130 15.84 -0.45 -2.76
C GLY A 130 15.08 -1.47 -3.60
N LEU A 131 15.61 -1.87 -4.76
CA LEU A 131 15.00 -2.90 -5.60
C LEU A 131 15.01 -4.27 -4.89
N VAL A 132 16.13 -4.62 -4.26
CA VAL A 132 16.25 -5.87 -3.49
C VAL A 132 15.26 -5.85 -2.31
N ALA A 133 15.22 -4.76 -1.55
CA ALA A 133 14.27 -4.60 -0.44
C ALA A 133 12.81 -4.74 -0.91
N PHE A 134 12.46 -4.16 -2.06
CA PHE A 134 11.12 -4.27 -2.64
C PHE A 134 10.74 -5.71 -3.02
N ILE A 135 11.70 -6.49 -3.53
CA ILE A 135 11.51 -7.92 -3.83
C ILE A 135 11.24 -8.69 -2.53
N PHE A 136 12.06 -8.45 -1.50
CA PHE A 136 11.90 -9.11 -0.20
C PHE A 136 10.61 -8.72 0.52
N ASP A 137 10.20 -7.47 0.44
CA ASP A 137 8.94 -6.99 1.02
C ASP A 137 7.72 -7.66 0.35
N THR A 138 7.72 -7.72 -1.00
CA THR A 138 6.70 -8.47 -1.75
C THR A 138 6.70 -9.95 -1.39
N ALA A 139 7.86 -10.57 -1.30
CA ALA A 139 8.02 -11.98 -0.93
C ALA A 139 7.54 -12.23 0.51
N GLY A 140 7.94 -11.39 1.44
CA GLY A 140 7.54 -11.45 2.85
C GLY A 140 6.03 -11.40 3.02
N GLY A 141 5.36 -10.48 2.34
CA GLY A 141 3.90 -10.37 2.36
C GLY A 141 3.20 -11.65 1.88
N VAL A 142 3.67 -12.25 0.77
CA VAL A 142 3.14 -13.52 0.26
C VAL A 142 3.39 -14.66 1.26
N LEU A 143 4.58 -14.73 1.85
CA LEU A 143 4.92 -15.76 2.84
C LEU A 143 4.09 -15.64 4.11
N VAL A 144 3.88 -14.43 4.62
CA VAL A 144 2.99 -14.17 5.76
C VAL A 144 1.57 -14.66 5.48
N ALA A 145 1.02 -14.36 4.29
CA ALA A 145 -0.30 -14.87 3.90
C ALA A 145 -0.34 -16.41 3.84
N LYS A 146 0.75 -17.06 3.41
CA LYS A 146 0.87 -18.52 3.44
C LYS A 146 0.94 -19.09 4.86
N ILE A 147 1.70 -18.44 5.73
CA ILE A 147 1.80 -18.84 7.15
C ILE A 147 0.41 -18.75 7.81
N ILE A 148 -0.31 -17.65 7.57
CA ILE A 148 -1.69 -17.51 8.06
C ILE A 148 -2.57 -18.67 7.54
N ASN A 149 -2.42 -19.07 6.29
CA ASN A 149 -3.17 -20.17 5.70
C ASN A 149 -2.87 -21.55 6.34
N LEU A 150 -1.76 -21.72 7.05
CA LEU A 150 -1.49 -22.96 7.82
C LEU A 150 -2.46 -23.09 9.01
N PHE A 151 -2.88 -21.97 9.59
CA PHE A 151 -3.78 -21.92 10.73
C PHE A 151 -5.26 -21.82 10.34
N LEU A 152 -5.56 -21.57 9.05
CA LEU A 152 -6.93 -21.44 8.58
C LEU A 152 -7.46 -22.76 8.01
N PRO A 153 -8.75 -23.09 8.26
CA PRO A 153 -9.42 -24.22 7.63
C PRO A 153 -9.51 -24.03 6.11
N LYS A 154 -9.58 -25.12 5.36
CA LYS A 154 -9.52 -25.13 3.89
C LYS A 154 -10.53 -24.19 3.21
N GLU A 155 -11.70 -24.01 3.81
CA GLU A 155 -12.80 -23.17 3.29
C GLU A 155 -12.57 -21.66 3.50
N LYS A 156 -11.68 -21.28 4.43
CA LYS A 156 -11.39 -19.88 4.79
C LYS A 156 -9.99 -19.42 4.38
N LYS A 157 -9.33 -20.17 3.53
CA LYS A 157 -7.98 -19.83 3.07
C LYS A 157 -7.98 -18.52 2.31
N LEU A 158 -6.96 -17.72 2.60
CA LEU A 158 -6.66 -16.48 1.90
C LEU A 158 -5.95 -16.78 0.59
N ASN A 159 -6.19 -15.99 -0.44
CA ASN A 159 -5.36 -16.01 -1.63
C ASN A 159 -4.01 -15.35 -1.30
N PRO A 160 -2.87 -16.07 -1.34
CA PRO A 160 -1.59 -15.51 -0.90
C PRO A 160 -1.13 -14.30 -1.71
N MET A 161 -1.65 -14.11 -2.93
CA MET A 161 -1.33 -12.93 -3.74
C MET A 161 -1.68 -11.62 -3.05
N ILE A 162 -2.74 -11.58 -2.20
CA ILE A 162 -3.10 -10.35 -1.49
C ILE A 162 -2.01 -9.88 -0.53
N GLY A 163 -1.21 -10.80 0.01
CA GLY A 163 -0.09 -10.46 0.89
C GLY A 163 0.95 -9.57 0.19
N ALA A 164 1.17 -9.76 -1.11
CA ALA A 164 2.05 -8.90 -1.90
C ALA A 164 1.57 -7.45 -1.97
N ALA A 165 0.31 -7.17 -1.68
CA ALA A 165 -0.21 -5.81 -1.62
C ALA A 165 0.18 -5.07 -0.32
N GLY A 166 0.77 -5.74 0.67
CA GLY A 166 1.17 -5.17 1.96
C GLY A 166 2.32 -4.16 1.92
N ILE A 167 2.79 -3.80 0.75
CA ILE A 167 3.85 -2.81 0.52
C ILE A 167 3.29 -1.38 0.50
N SER A 168 4.18 -0.39 0.65
CA SER A 168 3.81 1.04 0.68
C SER A 168 3.35 1.63 -0.65
N ALA A 169 3.41 0.89 -1.76
CA ALA A 169 3.01 1.36 -3.10
C ALA A 169 1.48 1.37 -3.29
N PHE A 170 0.81 2.33 -2.70
CA PHE A 170 -0.65 2.50 -2.80
C PHE A 170 -1.03 3.40 -4.01
N PRO A 171 -2.09 3.10 -4.72
CA PRO A 171 -2.90 1.87 -4.78
C PRO A 171 -2.41 0.87 -5.85
N MET A 172 -1.18 1.03 -6.34
CA MET A 172 -0.66 0.31 -7.50
C MET A 172 -0.54 -1.20 -7.23
N SER A 173 0.01 -1.56 -6.07
CA SER A 173 0.19 -2.95 -5.69
C SER A 173 -1.13 -3.72 -5.63
N ALA A 174 -2.17 -3.11 -5.04
CA ALA A 174 -3.50 -3.71 -5.00
C ALA A 174 -4.09 -3.95 -6.40
N ARG A 175 -3.84 -3.03 -7.34
CA ARG A 175 -4.28 -3.16 -8.74
C ARG A 175 -3.52 -4.26 -9.48
N VAL A 176 -2.22 -4.41 -9.22
CA VAL A 176 -1.40 -5.48 -9.81
C VAL A 176 -1.91 -6.84 -9.35
N VAL A 177 -2.11 -7.02 -8.05
CA VAL A 177 -2.65 -8.27 -7.48
C VAL A 177 -4.03 -8.59 -8.05
N HIS A 178 -4.91 -7.59 -8.16
CA HIS A 178 -6.23 -7.78 -8.74
C HIS A 178 -6.16 -8.20 -10.22
N LYS A 179 -5.34 -7.53 -11.03
CA LYS A 179 -5.14 -7.91 -12.43
C LYS A 179 -4.58 -9.33 -12.58
N MET A 180 -3.69 -9.73 -11.68
CA MET A 180 -3.17 -11.10 -11.66
C MET A 180 -4.27 -12.11 -11.31
N GLY A 181 -5.11 -11.80 -10.32
CA GLY A 181 -6.26 -12.63 -9.94
C GLY A 181 -7.21 -12.85 -11.11
N LEU A 182 -7.62 -11.77 -11.80
CA LEU A 182 -8.49 -11.84 -12.98
C LEU A 182 -7.86 -12.57 -14.15
N LYS A 183 -6.53 -12.55 -14.30
CA LYS A 183 -5.82 -13.28 -15.35
C LYS A 183 -5.82 -14.79 -15.10
N GLU A 184 -5.77 -15.23 -13.86
CA GLU A 184 -5.83 -16.65 -13.49
C GLU A 184 -7.28 -17.17 -13.52
N ASP A 185 -8.23 -16.34 -13.09
CA ASP A 185 -9.67 -16.64 -13.02
C ASP A 185 -10.48 -15.34 -13.13
N PRO A 186 -11.33 -15.16 -14.19
CA PRO A 186 -12.10 -13.93 -14.39
C PRO A 186 -13.07 -13.55 -13.27
N GLU A 187 -13.43 -14.48 -12.42
CA GLU A 187 -14.31 -14.26 -11.26
C GLU A 187 -13.54 -14.01 -9.95
N ASN A 188 -12.20 -13.97 -9.97
CA ASN A 188 -11.39 -13.80 -8.78
C ASN A 188 -11.14 -12.33 -8.47
N PHE A 189 -12.11 -11.68 -7.84
CA PHE A 189 -12.08 -10.26 -7.50
C PHE A 189 -11.32 -10.00 -6.20
N LEU A 190 -10.02 -9.74 -6.29
CA LEU A 190 -9.15 -9.53 -5.13
C LEU A 190 -8.95 -8.05 -4.75
N LEU A 191 -9.51 -7.08 -5.51
CA LEU A 191 -9.21 -5.66 -5.34
C LEU A 191 -9.46 -5.15 -3.92
N MET A 192 -10.64 -5.39 -3.38
CA MET A 192 -11.01 -4.84 -2.07
C MET A 192 -10.17 -5.45 -0.93
N HIS A 193 -9.87 -6.73 -1.01
CA HIS A 193 -8.98 -7.40 -0.07
C HIS A 193 -7.55 -6.84 -0.17
N SER A 194 -7.04 -6.68 -1.39
CA SER A 194 -5.70 -6.13 -1.64
C SER A 194 -5.58 -4.67 -1.22
N VAL A 195 -6.61 -3.85 -1.41
CA VAL A 195 -6.64 -2.45 -0.92
C VAL A 195 -6.56 -2.42 0.61
N GLY A 196 -7.32 -3.27 1.30
CA GLY A 196 -7.26 -3.37 2.77
C GLY A 196 -5.86 -3.72 3.27
N VAL A 197 -5.24 -4.74 2.68
CA VAL A 197 -3.86 -5.15 3.00
C VAL A 197 -2.86 -4.02 2.68
N ASN A 198 -3.04 -3.32 1.56
CA ASN A 198 -2.15 -2.25 1.14
C ASN A 198 -2.19 -1.05 2.10
N VAL A 199 -3.39 -0.64 2.56
CA VAL A 199 -3.52 0.43 3.58
C VAL A 199 -2.87 0.01 4.89
N SER A 200 -3.10 -1.23 5.33
CA SER A 200 -2.45 -1.77 6.54
C SER A 200 -0.93 -1.78 6.42
N GLY A 201 -0.40 -2.16 5.25
CA GLY A 201 1.03 -2.15 4.96
C GLY A 201 1.64 -0.75 5.02
N GLN A 202 0.95 0.28 4.52
CA GLN A 202 1.40 1.66 4.64
C GLN A 202 1.55 2.10 6.10
N ILE A 203 0.53 1.83 6.93
CA ILE A 203 0.56 2.16 8.35
C ILE A 203 1.71 1.42 9.05
N ALA A 204 1.84 0.12 8.80
CA ALA A 204 2.88 -0.71 9.38
C ALA A 204 4.29 -0.26 8.97
N SER A 205 4.50 0.07 7.68
CA SER A 205 5.80 0.55 7.17
C SER A 205 6.23 1.87 7.82
N VAL A 206 5.31 2.80 8.04
CA VAL A 206 5.61 4.08 8.70
C VAL A 206 5.96 3.87 10.16
N ILE A 207 5.24 3.00 10.87
CA ILE A 207 5.53 2.66 12.27
C ILE A 207 6.88 1.96 12.38
N ALA A 208 7.14 0.96 11.54
CA ALA A 208 8.40 0.23 11.53
C ALA A 208 9.60 1.13 11.21
N GLY A 209 9.46 2.02 10.20
CA GLY A 209 10.49 3.01 9.88
C GLY A 209 10.78 3.96 11.04
N GLY A 210 9.74 4.45 11.71
CA GLY A 210 9.91 5.30 12.89
C GLY A 210 10.55 4.58 14.08
N LEU A 211 10.22 3.30 14.30
CA LEU A 211 10.87 2.49 15.33
C LEU A 211 12.35 2.28 15.03
N LEU A 212 12.71 1.93 13.78
CA LEU A 212 14.10 1.79 13.36
C LEU A 212 14.88 3.08 13.56
N LEU A 213 14.33 4.24 13.16
CA LEU A 213 14.95 5.54 13.38
C LEU A 213 15.10 5.88 14.88
N ASN A 214 14.21 5.39 15.72
CA ASN A 214 14.29 5.57 17.16
C ASN A 214 15.36 4.67 17.82
N MET A 215 15.61 3.51 17.23
CA MET A 215 16.62 2.55 17.73
C MET A 215 18.03 2.90 17.27
N LEU A 216 18.17 3.53 16.09
CA LEU A 216 19.46 3.84 15.48
C LEU A 216 19.94 5.28 15.76
N GLY A 217 19.08 6.15 16.23
CA GLY A 217 19.35 7.57 16.50
C GLY A 217 19.06 7.99 17.89
#